data_948377e18beacbb0bb18fda9c8a75c00
#
_entry.id   948377e18beacbb0bb18fda9c8a75c00
#
_cell.length_a   1.000
_cell.length_b   1.000
_cell.length_c   1.000
_cell.angle_alpha   90.00
_cell.angle_beta   90.00
_cell.angle_gamma   90.00
#
_symmetry.space_group_name_H-M   'P 1'
#
loop_
_entity.id
_entity.type
_entity.pdbx_description
1 polymer ?
#
loop_
_entity_poly.entity_id
_entity_poly.type
_entity_poly.pdbx_seq_one_letter_code
_entity_poly.pdbx_strand_id
1 'polypeptide(L)'
;MIDRMMAVGQEKITLRFTEAYLFSDGYTKVKVKTDWGCIDNKGKVIVPIMYEEVKVFKNTGFAVKLNSYWGLYNTTGTLLTPIEYDDLKFIDNLILAEKNGKWLYLDENGSPLFSQTYDKIEYFSEDLAPVKNGTYWGFINREGKVVIDFVYDYVYNFAYGLATVKKNDFFFFINKAGAVVVPFSYKSDFIIPFNHKMISVYEDNKHFFINVENNLKYEQYDNCKKVFENLAAVSSAGKWGFINIDGEEVIKCQYDEVSFFNQGLASVLKDNYWQLIHPD
;
A
#
# COMPACT_ATOMS: atom_id res chain seq x y z
N MET A 1 -36.95 4.18 14.72
CA MET A 1 -37.95 3.35 15.43
C MET A 1 -37.86 1.97 14.80
N ILE A 2 -37.42 0.97 15.56
CA ILE A 2 -37.34 -0.43 15.10
C ILE A 2 -38.70 -1.05 15.41
N ASP A 3 -39.57 -1.23 14.41
CA ASP A 3 -40.82 -1.94 14.58
C ASP A 3 -40.57 -3.45 14.53
N ARG A 4 -40.75 -4.11 15.66
CA ARG A 4 -40.75 -5.57 15.77
C ARG A 4 -42.16 -6.08 15.46
N MET A 5 -42.34 -6.78 14.34
CA MET A 5 -43.57 -7.56 14.08
C MET A 5 -43.31 -9.03 14.40
N MET A 6 -43.99 -9.55 15.39
CA MET A 6 -44.02 -11.00 15.72
C MET A 6 -45.11 -11.68 14.89
N ALA A 7 -44.73 -12.65 14.07
CA ALA A 7 -45.68 -13.60 13.49
C ALA A 7 -45.46 -14.98 14.10
N VAL A 8 -46.53 -15.64 14.49
CA VAL A 8 -46.55 -16.96 15.12
C VAL A 8 -46.00 -18.00 14.15
N GLY A 9 -44.79 -18.55 14.45
CA GLY A 9 -44.22 -19.70 13.75
C GLY A 9 -42.83 -19.58 13.18
N GLN A 10 -42.37 -18.39 12.83
CA GLN A 10 -40.97 -18.05 12.50
C GLN A 10 -40.77 -16.56 12.72
N GLU A 11 -39.85 -16.17 13.62
CA GLU A 11 -39.51 -14.76 13.81
C GLU A 11 -38.81 -14.23 12.55
N LYS A 12 -39.57 -13.58 11.69
CA LYS A 12 -39.04 -12.82 10.58
C LYS A 12 -38.71 -11.41 11.08
N ILE A 13 -37.46 -11.17 11.44
CA ILE A 13 -37.02 -9.83 11.83
C ILE A 13 -37.07 -8.96 10.56
N THR A 14 -38.03 -8.04 10.48
CA THR A 14 -38.12 -7.05 9.42
C THR A 14 -37.49 -5.75 9.92
N LEU A 15 -36.25 -5.51 9.51
CA LEU A 15 -35.57 -4.24 9.73
C LEU A 15 -35.83 -3.31 8.54
N ARG A 16 -36.20 -2.04 8.81
CA ARG A 16 -36.46 -1.05 7.76
C ARG A 16 -35.35 -0.03 7.77
N PHE A 17 -34.60 0.04 6.64
CA PHE A 17 -33.55 1.00 6.40
C PHE A 17 -33.89 1.83 5.17
N THR A 18 -33.41 3.05 5.09
CA THR A 18 -33.49 3.85 3.88
C THR A 18 -32.42 3.45 2.86
N GLU A 19 -31.27 2.95 3.36
CA GLU A 19 -30.21 2.37 2.55
C GLU A 19 -29.56 1.20 3.31
N ALA A 20 -29.12 0.17 2.58
CA ALA A 20 -28.33 -0.92 3.11
C ALA A 20 -27.36 -1.40 2.01
N TYR A 21 -26.19 -1.88 2.43
CA TYR A 21 -25.17 -2.40 1.54
C TYR A 21 -25.05 -3.92 1.61
N LEU A 22 -24.26 -4.50 0.74
CA LEU A 22 -23.94 -5.93 0.82
C LEU A 22 -23.15 -6.23 2.10
N PHE A 23 -23.38 -7.41 2.66
CA PHE A 23 -22.61 -7.89 3.79
C PHE A 23 -21.16 -8.15 3.39
N SER A 24 -20.24 -7.68 4.22
CA SER A 24 -18.82 -8.03 4.15
C SER A 24 -18.39 -8.50 5.52
N ASP A 25 -17.78 -9.68 5.59
CA ASP A 25 -17.27 -10.29 6.83
C ASP A 25 -18.32 -10.37 7.98
N GLY A 26 -19.58 -10.58 7.61
CA GLY A 26 -20.69 -10.73 8.55
C GLY A 26 -21.33 -9.42 9.00
N TYR A 27 -20.93 -8.28 8.47
CA TYR A 27 -21.45 -6.96 8.81
C TYR A 27 -21.93 -6.19 7.58
N THR A 28 -22.91 -5.30 7.78
CA THR A 28 -23.32 -4.34 6.75
C THR A 28 -23.64 -2.99 7.36
N LYS A 29 -23.24 -1.93 6.66
CA LYS A 29 -23.68 -0.58 7.03
C LYS A 29 -25.11 -0.34 6.58
N VAL A 30 -25.87 0.31 7.42
CA VAL A 30 -27.27 0.63 7.21
C VAL A 30 -27.53 2.09 7.52
N LYS A 31 -28.53 2.66 6.87
CA LYS A 31 -28.92 4.05 7.06
C LYS A 31 -30.40 4.16 7.44
N VAL A 32 -30.70 5.05 8.37
CA VAL A 32 -32.08 5.46 8.69
C VAL A 32 -32.15 6.97 8.58
N LYS A 33 -32.93 7.47 7.64
CA LYS A 33 -32.94 8.89 7.27
C LYS A 33 -31.56 9.36 6.82
N THR A 34 -30.87 10.15 7.64
CA THR A 34 -29.53 10.69 7.39
C THR A 34 -28.41 9.94 8.07
N ASP A 35 -28.77 9.10 9.05
CA ASP A 35 -27.84 8.55 10.03
C ASP A 35 -27.41 7.13 9.65
N TRP A 36 -26.13 6.89 9.71
CA TRP A 36 -25.50 5.60 9.47
C TRP A 36 -25.21 4.83 10.73
N GLY A 37 -25.27 3.52 10.63
CA GLY A 37 -24.83 2.56 11.64
C GLY A 37 -24.38 1.27 10.98
N CYS A 38 -24.16 0.23 11.78
CA CYS A 38 -23.78 -1.09 11.29
C CYS A 38 -24.53 -2.18 12.04
N ILE A 39 -24.93 -3.22 11.32
CA ILE A 39 -25.57 -4.42 11.88
C ILE A 39 -24.78 -5.67 11.50
N ASP A 40 -24.90 -6.73 12.30
CA ASP A 40 -24.40 -8.05 11.97
C ASP A 40 -25.41 -8.83 11.08
N ASN A 41 -25.01 -10.03 10.64
CA ASN A 41 -25.84 -10.91 9.81
C ASN A 41 -27.06 -11.51 10.53
N LYS A 42 -27.20 -11.28 11.84
CA LYS A 42 -28.38 -11.63 12.63
C LYS A 42 -29.32 -10.45 12.83
N GLY A 43 -28.97 -9.27 12.31
CA GLY A 43 -29.73 -8.04 12.46
C GLY A 43 -29.49 -7.32 13.79
N LYS A 44 -28.48 -7.73 14.58
CA LYS A 44 -28.10 -7.02 15.81
C LYS A 44 -27.33 -5.73 15.42
N VAL A 45 -27.72 -4.61 16.02
CA VAL A 45 -27.00 -3.36 15.87
C VAL A 45 -25.66 -3.46 16.60
N ILE A 46 -24.57 -3.33 15.85
CA ILE A 46 -23.19 -3.34 16.35
C ILE A 46 -22.70 -1.90 16.53
N VAL A 47 -22.93 -1.05 15.52
CA VAL A 47 -22.65 0.38 15.61
C VAL A 47 -23.99 1.12 15.62
N PRO A 48 -24.28 1.96 16.64
CA PRO A 48 -25.53 2.73 16.71
C PRO A 48 -25.79 3.52 15.42
N ILE A 49 -27.09 3.61 15.04
CA ILE A 49 -27.47 4.34 13.83
C ILE A 49 -27.65 5.82 14.20
N MET A 50 -26.56 6.56 14.21
CA MET A 50 -26.52 7.97 14.60
C MET A 50 -25.34 8.75 14.00
N TYR A 51 -24.57 8.13 13.13
CA TYR A 51 -23.33 8.70 12.59
C TYR A 51 -23.53 9.29 11.21
N GLU A 52 -22.74 10.32 10.88
CA GLU A 52 -22.68 10.93 9.55
C GLU A 52 -22.12 9.97 8.50
N GLU A 53 -21.18 9.12 8.91
CA GLU A 53 -20.55 8.12 8.06
C GLU A 53 -20.07 6.92 8.89
N VAL A 54 -20.13 5.73 8.29
CA VAL A 54 -19.54 4.49 8.82
C VAL A 54 -18.72 3.84 7.75
N LYS A 55 -17.45 3.52 8.05
CA LYS A 55 -16.55 2.69 7.22
C LYS A 55 -16.37 1.35 7.91
N VAL A 56 -16.57 0.26 7.17
CA VAL A 56 -16.36 -1.11 7.66
C VAL A 56 -14.97 -1.56 7.24
N PHE A 57 -14.18 -2.02 8.19
CA PHE A 57 -12.83 -2.54 7.94
C PHE A 57 -12.77 -4.02 8.29
N LYS A 58 -12.30 -4.79 7.34
CA LYS A 58 -12.25 -6.24 7.44
C LYS A 58 -11.50 -6.69 8.69
N ASN A 59 -12.16 -7.52 9.53
CA ASN A 59 -11.60 -8.09 10.76
C ASN A 59 -11.09 -7.10 11.83
N THR A 60 -11.21 -5.78 11.60
CA THR A 60 -10.63 -4.77 12.50
C THR A 60 -11.70 -4.03 13.28
N GLY A 61 -12.79 -3.61 12.61
CA GLY A 61 -13.85 -2.84 13.24
C GLY A 61 -14.48 -1.80 12.31
N PHE A 62 -14.93 -0.70 12.90
CA PHE A 62 -15.69 0.31 12.20
C PHE A 62 -15.17 1.70 12.56
N ALA A 63 -14.81 2.51 11.54
CA ALA A 63 -14.64 3.93 11.78
C ALA A 63 -15.99 4.63 11.64
N VAL A 64 -16.29 5.51 12.58
CA VAL A 64 -17.54 6.28 12.63
C VAL A 64 -17.23 7.77 12.64
N LYS A 65 -18.04 8.56 11.93
CA LYS A 65 -17.91 10.00 11.88
C LYS A 65 -19.08 10.68 12.55
N LEU A 66 -18.79 11.62 13.44
CA LEU A 66 -19.77 12.46 14.10
C LEU A 66 -19.18 13.87 14.32
N ASN A 67 -19.95 14.91 14.00
CA ASN A 67 -19.50 16.33 14.08
C ASN A 67 -18.14 16.56 13.36
N SER A 68 -17.98 15.94 12.19
CA SER A 68 -16.76 15.98 11.36
C SER A 68 -15.54 15.22 11.90
N TYR A 69 -15.62 14.61 13.09
CA TYR A 69 -14.53 13.83 13.71
C TYR A 69 -14.79 12.34 13.61
N TRP A 70 -13.71 11.59 13.57
CA TRP A 70 -13.72 10.14 13.51
C TRP A 70 -13.44 9.49 14.86
N GLY A 71 -14.05 8.34 15.08
CA GLY A 71 -13.77 7.41 16.18
C GLY A 71 -13.80 5.97 15.71
N LEU A 72 -13.41 5.05 16.55
CA LEU A 72 -13.27 3.63 16.23
C LEU A 72 -14.13 2.75 17.11
N TYR A 73 -14.89 1.84 16.50
CA TYR A 73 -15.56 0.71 17.16
C TYR A 73 -14.89 -0.60 16.80
N ASN A 74 -14.83 -1.53 17.76
CA ASN A 74 -14.45 -2.90 17.46
C ASN A 74 -15.64 -3.71 16.88
N THR A 75 -15.38 -4.95 16.47
CA THR A 75 -16.38 -5.86 15.93
C THR A 75 -17.46 -6.32 16.93
N THR A 76 -17.24 -6.13 18.23
CA THR A 76 -18.23 -6.44 19.28
C THR A 76 -19.18 -5.28 19.58
N GLY A 77 -18.92 -4.09 19.02
CA GLY A 77 -19.72 -2.89 19.22
C GLY A 77 -19.26 -2.03 20.40
N THR A 78 -17.99 -2.15 20.82
CA THR A 78 -17.39 -1.29 21.83
C THR A 78 -16.66 -0.14 21.15
N LEU A 79 -16.92 1.10 21.58
CA LEU A 79 -16.16 2.28 21.14
C LEU A 79 -14.75 2.20 21.75
N LEU A 80 -13.75 2.05 20.89
CA LEU A 80 -12.34 1.91 21.28
C LEU A 80 -11.65 3.27 21.49
N THR A 81 -12.00 4.27 20.67
CA THR A 81 -11.43 5.61 20.78
C THR A 81 -12.52 6.64 20.91
N PRO A 82 -12.26 7.78 21.59
CA PRO A 82 -13.13 8.95 21.48
C PRO A 82 -13.32 9.35 20.01
N ILE A 83 -14.42 10.04 19.69
CA ILE A 83 -14.69 10.60 18.37
C ILE A 83 -14.01 11.97 18.32
N GLU A 84 -12.72 11.99 17.99
CA GLU A 84 -11.87 13.20 18.11
C GLU A 84 -10.76 13.30 17.05
N TYR A 85 -10.68 12.33 16.13
CA TYR A 85 -9.66 12.33 15.09
C TYR A 85 -10.16 13.04 13.83
N ASP A 86 -9.28 13.81 13.20
CA ASP A 86 -9.56 14.50 11.94
C ASP A 86 -9.68 13.50 10.76
N ASP A 87 -8.86 12.45 10.76
CA ASP A 87 -8.93 11.32 9.83
C ASP A 87 -8.50 9.99 10.47
N LEU A 88 -9.02 8.90 9.94
CA LEU A 88 -8.64 7.53 10.28
C LEU A 88 -8.43 6.70 9.02
N LYS A 89 -7.28 6.03 8.93
CA LYS A 89 -6.93 5.11 7.84
C LYS A 89 -6.55 3.75 8.41
N PHE A 90 -6.86 2.70 7.66
CA PHE A 90 -6.49 1.35 8.01
C PHE A 90 -5.60 0.79 6.91
N ILE A 91 -4.41 0.35 7.30
CA ILE A 91 -3.43 -0.23 6.39
C ILE A 91 -2.75 -1.38 7.14
N ASP A 92 -2.83 -2.60 6.60
CA ASP A 92 -2.12 -3.79 7.10
C ASP A 92 -2.23 -4.03 8.63
N ASN A 93 -3.43 -4.07 9.17
CA ASN A 93 -3.71 -4.24 10.60
C ASN A 93 -3.25 -3.09 11.51
N LEU A 94 -2.87 -1.95 10.95
CA LEU A 94 -2.56 -0.74 11.68
C LEU A 94 -3.63 0.32 11.45
N ILE A 95 -3.85 1.11 12.47
CA ILE A 95 -4.75 2.26 12.42
C ILE A 95 -3.88 3.52 12.44
N LEU A 96 -4.00 4.31 11.38
CA LEU A 96 -3.34 5.61 11.28
C LEU A 96 -4.39 6.67 11.62
N ALA A 97 -4.13 7.47 12.63
CA ALA A 97 -5.05 8.51 13.10
C ALA A 97 -4.43 9.90 12.94
N GLU A 98 -5.19 10.83 12.41
CA GLU A 98 -4.83 12.25 12.37
C GLU A 98 -5.55 13.00 13.48
N LYS A 99 -4.81 13.81 14.22
CA LYS A 99 -5.36 14.71 15.24
C LYS A 99 -4.60 16.03 15.26
N ASN A 100 -5.30 17.15 15.07
CA ASN A 100 -4.70 18.47 15.04
C ASN A 100 -3.56 18.61 14.02
N GLY A 101 -3.72 18.03 12.82
CA GLY A 101 -2.73 18.04 11.76
C GLY A 101 -1.48 17.19 12.01
N LYS A 102 -1.52 16.32 13.02
CA LYS A 102 -0.46 15.35 13.30
C LYS A 102 -0.99 13.93 13.26
N TRP A 103 -0.19 13.05 12.69
CA TRP A 103 -0.49 11.62 12.56
C TRP A 103 0.17 10.80 13.65
N LEU A 104 -0.52 9.76 14.09
CA LEU A 104 -0.02 8.75 15.04
C LEU A 104 -0.49 7.36 14.61
N TYR A 105 0.19 6.34 15.11
CA TYR A 105 -0.20 4.95 14.95
C TYR A 105 -0.98 4.49 16.18
N LEU A 106 -2.11 3.82 15.94
CA LEU A 106 -2.88 3.16 16.99
C LEU A 106 -2.79 1.64 16.82
N ASP A 107 -2.86 0.94 17.94
CA ASP A 107 -3.02 -0.50 17.97
C ASP A 107 -4.48 -0.93 17.68
N GLU A 108 -4.74 -2.22 17.66
CA GLU A 108 -6.07 -2.81 17.44
C GLU A 108 -7.11 -2.43 18.51
N ASN A 109 -6.67 -1.97 19.68
CA ASN A 109 -7.51 -1.49 20.77
C ASN A 109 -7.74 0.03 20.74
N GLY A 110 -7.19 0.72 19.73
CA GLY A 110 -7.30 2.16 19.58
C GLY A 110 -6.35 2.95 20.49
N SER A 111 -5.38 2.30 21.12
CA SER A 111 -4.36 2.96 21.94
C SER A 111 -3.17 3.37 21.08
N PRO A 112 -2.53 4.52 21.36
CA PRO A 112 -1.29 4.89 20.67
C PRO A 112 -0.22 3.81 20.82
N LEU A 113 0.36 3.34 19.71
CA LEU A 113 1.47 2.38 19.72
C LEU A 113 2.71 2.95 20.40
N PHE A 114 2.93 4.26 20.25
CA PHE A 114 3.99 5.03 20.88
C PHE A 114 3.57 6.50 20.97
N SER A 115 4.28 7.31 21.76
CA SER A 115 3.87 8.69 22.05
C SER A 115 4.17 9.71 20.95
N GLN A 116 5.01 9.35 19.98
CA GLN A 116 5.44 10.27 18.93
C GLN A 116 4.33 10.49 17.89
N THR A 117 4.26 11.73 17.41
CA THR A 117 3.38 12.14 16.32
C THR A 117 4.18 12.79 15.20
N TYR A 118 3.69 12.70 13.97
CA TYR A 118 4.41 13.14 12.78
C TYR A 118 3.51 13.98 11.86
N ASP A 119 4.10 14.79 10.98
CA ASP A 119 3.34 15.56 9.99
C ASP A 119 2.73 14.68 8.90
N LYS A 120 3.41 13.58 8.57
CA LYS A 120 2.89 12.50 7.71
C LYS A 120 3.45 11.18 8.16
N ILE A 121 2.70 10.12 7.92
CA ILE A 121 3.10 8.73 8.18
C ILE A 121 2.68 7.85 7.01
N GLU A 122 3.44 6.80 6.78
CA GLU A 122 3.14 5.75 5.82
C GLU A 122 3.08 4.39 6.54
N TYR A 123 2.67 3.35 5.83
CA TYR A 123 2.63 2.00 6.40
C TYR A 123 4.02 1.41 6.59
N PHE A 124 4.13 0.45 7.51
CA PHE A 124 5.36 -0.31 7.70
C PHE A 124 5.58 -1.27 6.54
N SER A 125 6.74 -1.19 5.95
CA SER A 125 7.25 -2.17 4.98
C SER A 125 8.61 -2.66 5.46
N GLU A 126 8.77 -3.97 5.53
CA GLU A 126 10.01 -4.58 6.01
C GLU A 126 10.49 -4.06 7.37
N ASP A 127 9.54 -3.83 8.30
CA ASP A 127 9.69 -3.34 9.67
C ASP A 127 10.07 -1.87 9.82
N LEU A 128 10.14 -1.11 8.74
CA LEU A 128 10.37 0.32 8.75
C LEU A 128 9.21 1.08 8.12
N ALA A 129 8.84 2.21 8.71
CA ALA A 129 7.83 3.11 8.17
C ALA A 129 8.44 4.48 7.87
N PRO A 130 8.19 5.03 6.67
CA PRO A 130 8.51 6.42 6.38
C PRO A 130 7.62 7.34 7.22
N VAL A 131 8.22 8.32 7.86
CA VAL A 131 7.51 9.37 8.59
C VAL A 131 8.13 10.73 8.30
N LYS A 132 7.31 11.77 8.29
CA LYS A 132 7.74 13.14 8.10
C LYS A 132 7.68 13.91 9.40
N ASN A 133 8.75 14.63 9.72
CA ASN A 133 8.79 15.53 10.86
C ASN A 133 9.33 16.91 10.40
N GLY A 134 8.49 17.92 10.45
CA GLY A 134 8.78 19.21 9.85
C GLY A 134 8.90 19.09 8.31
N THR A 135 10.02 19.53 7.78
CA THR A 135 10.26 19.52 6.33
C THR A 135 10.68 18.16 5.80
N TYR A 136 11.36 17.35 6.61
CA TYR A 136 12.09 16.19 6.14
C TYR A 136 11.47 14.86 6.53
N TRP A 137 11.72 13.85 5.70
CA TRP A 137 11.37 12.46 5.92
C TRP A 137 12.52 11.68 6.53
N GLY A 138 12.18 10.69 7.35
CA GLY A 138 13.05 9.68 7.91
C GLY A 138 12.29 8.37 8.07
N PHE A 139 12.87 7.42 8.78
CA PHE A 139 12.24 6.12 9.01
C PHE A 139 12.27 5.74 10.49
N ILE A 140 11.18 5.14 10.95
CA ILE A 140 11.04 4.58 12.29
C ILE A 140 10.83 3.07 12.21
N ASN A 141 11.17 2.36 13.28
CA ASN A 141 10.83 0.97 13.46
C ASN A 141 9.46 0.81 14.16
N ARG A 142 9.03 -0.45 14.36
CA ARG A 142 7.72 -0.77 14.97
C ARG A 142 7.58 -0.34 16.43
N GLU A 143 8.69 -0.05 17.13
CA GLU A 143 8.71 0.51 18.48
C GLU A 143 8.67 2.06 18.47
N GLY A 144 8.55 2.70 17.31
CA GLY A 144 8.54 4.15 17.14
C GLY A 144 9.91 4.81 17.28
N LYS A 145 11.00 4.01 17.31
CA LYS A 145 12.37 4.53 17.37
C LYS A 145 12.83 4.96 15.97
N VAL A 146 13.41 6.16 15.89
CA VAL A 146 14.05 6.64 14.65
C VAL A 146 15.25 5.75 14.32
N VAL A 147 15.23 5.14 13.14
CA VAL A 147 16.32 4.32 12.59
C VAL A 147 17.12 5.09 11.56
N ILE A 148 16.44 5.91 10.76
CA ILE A 148 17.04 6.76 9.75
C ILE A 148 16.55 8.17 9.97
N ASP A 149 17.49 9.10 10.17
CA ASP A 149 17.23 10.48 10.53
C ASP A 149 16.39 11.25 9.50
N PHE A 150 15.74 12.32 9.96
CA PHE A 150 14.93 13.22 9.13
C PHE A 150 15.82 14.15 8.29
N VAL A 151 16.30 13.66 7.15
CA VAL A 151 17.25 14.37 6.28
C VAL A 151 16.89 14.35 4.80
N TYR A 152 15.77 13.70 4.43
CA TYR A 152 15.36 13.51 3.04
C TYR A 152 14.17 14.38 2.68
N ASP A 153 14.17 14.94 1.48
CA ASP A 153 13.05 15.73 0.94
C ASP A 153 11.84 14.85 0.63
N TYR A 154 12.08 13.61 0.22
CA TYR A 154 11.08 12.58 -0.05
C TYR A 154 11.65 11.18 0.10
N VAL A 155 10.81 10.20 0.43
CA VAL A 155 11.21 8.79 0.55
C VAL A 155 10.11 7.88 0.02
N TYR A 156 10.49 6.71 -0.45
CA TYR A 156 9.60 5.59 -0.73
C TYR A 156 9.76 4.51 0.33
N ASN A 157 8.75 3.65 0.47
CA ASN A 157 8.81 2.52 1.38
C ASN A 157 9.95 1.56 1.02
N PHE A 158 10.46 0.83 2.01
CA PHE A 158 11.41 -0.24 1.77
C PHE A 158 10.78 -1.36 0.95
N ALA A 159 11.54 -1.84 -0.03
CA ALA A 159 11.23 -3.04 -0.80
C ALA A 159 12.56 -3.73 -1.13
N TYR A 160 12.62 -5.04 -0.94
CA TYR A 160 13.84 -5.83 -1.18
C TYR A 160 15.07 -5.34 -0.42
N GLY A 161 14.88 -4.84 0.81
CA GLY A 161 15.96 -4.30 1.65
C GLY A 161 16.45 -2.90 1.27
N LEU A 162 15.84 -2.26 0.29
CA LEU A 162 16.23 -0.94 -0.23
C LEU A 162 15.06 0.05 -0.17
N ALA A 163 15.37 1.31 0.08
CA ALA A 163 14.45 2.42 -0.10
C ALA A 163 15.05 3.46 -1.06
N THR A 164 14.20 3.98 -1.94
CA THR A 164 14.55 5.17 -2.74
C THR A 164 14.28 6.40 -1.89
N VAL A 165 15.25 7.29 -1.81
CA VAL A 165 15.17 8.55 -1.09
C VAL A 165 15.60 9.71 -1.97
N LYS A 166 14.98 10.89 -1.79
CA LYS A 166 15.34 12.12 -2.49
C LYS A 166 16.00 13.10 -1.54
N LYS A 167 17.13 13.69 -1.98
CA LYS A 167 17.82 14.77 -1.25
C LYS A 167 18.48 15.73 -2.24
N ASN A 168 18.21 17.03 -2.08
CA ASN A 168 18.76 18.07 -2.96
C ASN A 168 18.52 17.78 -4.45
N ASP A 169 17.29 17.40 -4.82
CA ASP A 169 16.88 17.03 -6.19
C ASP A 169 17.49 15.75 -6.77
N PHE A 170 18.29 15.04 -6.02
CA PHE A 170 18.85 13.76 -6.43
C PHE A 170 18.20 12.60 -5.69
N PHE A 171 18.02 11.49 -6.39
CA PHE A 171 17.58 10.24 -5.83
C PHE A 171 18.75 9.32 -5.49
N PHE A 172 18.61 8.61 -4.38
CA PHE A 172 19.60 7.65 -3.88
C PHE A 172 18.88 6.38 -3.45
N PHE A 173 19.63 5.28 -3.36
CA PHE A 173 19.18 4.06 -2.74
C PHE A 173 19.89 3.85 -1.42
N ILE A 174 19.14 3.61 -0.37
CA ILE A 174 19.67 3.33 0.96
C ILE A 174 19.22 1.94 1.43
N ASN A 175 20.06 1.30 2.24
CA ASN A 175 19.69 0.09 2.97
C ASN A 175 18.97 0.44 4.29
N LYS A 176 18.53 -0.59 5.03
CA LYS A 176 17.82 -0.41 6.31
C LYS A 176 18.65 0.26 7.41
N ALA A 177 19.96 0.33 7.27
CA ALA A 177 20.84 1.09 8.17
C ALA A 177 21.01 2.56 7.75
N GLY A 178 20.36 3.00 6.65
CA GLY A 178 20.48 4.35 6.10
C GLY A 178 21.74 4.59 5.27
N ALA A 179 22.55 3.56 5.03
CA ALA A 179 23.75 3.68 4.19
C ALA A 179 23.36 3.70 2.70
N VAL A 180 23.96 4.63 1.94
CA VAL A 180 23.80 4.68 0.49
C VAL A 180 24.48 3.44 -0.11
N VAL A 181 23.72 2.64 -0.88
CA VAL A 181 24.21 1.38 -1.46
C VAL A 181 24.72 1.53 -2.90
N VAL A 182 24.26 2.56 -3.60
CA VAL A 182 24.71 2.84 -4.96
C VAL A 182 25.41 4.20 -4.96
N PRO A 183 26.67 4.28 -5.40
CA PRO A 183 27.48 5.51 -5.30
C PRO A 183 27.08 6.59 -6.31
N PHE A 184 25.99 6.39 -7.03
CA PHE A 184 25.50 7.31 -8.04
C PHE A 184 24.19 7.93 -7.58
N SER A 185 23.97 9.17 -7.92
CA SER A 185 22.73 9.91 -7.73
C SER A 185 22.08 10.21 -9.07
N TYR A 186 20.75 10.18 -9.11
CA TYR A 186 19.97 10.35 -10.34
C TYR A 186 19.01 11.51 -10.19
N LYS A 187 18.74 12.21 -11.28
CA LYS A 187 17.74 13.28 -11.34
C LYS A 187 16.34 12.79 -11.76
N SER A 188 16.23 11.51 -12.10
CA SER A 188 15.00 10.93 -12.61
C SER A 188 14.00 10.62 -11.50
N ASP A 189 12.73 10.89 -11.74
CA ASP A 189 11.62 10.55 -10.84
C ASP A 189 11.23 9.05 -10.89
N PHE A 190 11.83 8.28 -11.80
CA PHE A 190 11.49 6.86 -12.01
C PHE A 190 12.65 5.95 -11.60
N ILE A 191 12.81 5.80 -10.29
CA ILE A 191 13.83 4.94 -9.70
C ILE A 191 13.16 4.05 -8.67
N ILE A 192 13.08 2.75 -8.96
CA ILE A 192 12.47 1.75 -8.07
C ILE A 192 13.40 0.56 -7.88
N PRO A 193 13.45 -0.03 -6.67
CA PRO A 193 14.06 -1.32 -6.48
C PRO A 193 13.35 -2.34 -7.37
N PHE A 194 14.13 -3.06 -8.16
CA PHE A 194 13.62 -4.05 -9.09
C PHE A 194 13.49 -5.41 -8.40
N ASN A 195 14.49 -5.75 -7.58
CA ASN A 195 14.54 -6.86 -6.65
C ASN A 195 15.67 -6.59 -5.62
N HIS A 196 16.01 -7.58 -4.80
CA HIS A 196 17.06 -7.46 -3.77
C HIS A 196 18.47 -7.22 -4.32
N LYS A 197 18.72 -7.45 -5.63
CA LYS A 197 20.03 -7.28 -6.29
C LYS A 197 20.07 -6.19 -7.33
N MET A 198 18.93 -5.83 -7.91
CA MET A 198 18.85 -4.92 -9.04
C MET A 198 17.93 -3.75 -8.80
N ILE A 199 18.34 -2.59 -9.25
CA ILE A 199 17.53 -1.39 -9.35
C ILE A 199 17.34 -1.00 -10.81
N SER A 200 16.16 -0.51 -11.15
CA SER A 200 15.87 0.10 -12.44
C SER A 200 15.94 1.61 -12.32
N VAL A 201 16.66 2.25 -13.20
CA VAL A 201 16.79 3.71 -13.31
C VAL A 201 16.37 4.13 -14.71
N TYR A 202 15.53 5.16 -14.79
CA TYR A 202 15.19 5.80 -16.06
C TYR A 202 15.84 7.17 -16.14
N GLU A 203 16.71 7.37 -17.11
CA GLU A 203 17.45 8.61 -17.33
C GLU A 203 17.71 8.78 -18.84
N ASP A 204 17.64 10.00 -19.35
CA ASP A 204 17.89 10.34 -20.76
C ASP A 204 17.10 9.45 -21.76
N ASN A 205 15.82 9.19 -21.45
CA ASN A 205 14.92 8.35 -22.23
C ASN A 205 15.36 6.88 -22.35
N LYS A 206 16.18 6.38 -21.46
CA LYS A 206 16.65 4.99 -21.39
C LYS A 206 16.46 4.39 -20.00
N HIS A 207 16.21 3.11 -19.96
CA HIS A 207 16.23 2.31 -18.74
C HIS A 207 17.60 1.64 -18.56
N PHE A 208 18.12 1.75 -17.36
CA PHE A 208 19.33 1.06 -16.94
C PHE A 208 19.01 0.14 -15.79
N PHE A 209 19.73 -0.95 -15.72
CA PHE A 209 19.73 -1.81 -14.56
C PHE A 209 21.09 -1.74 -13.87
N ILE A 210 21.08 -1.65 -12.55
CA ILE A 210 22.30 -1.59 -11.73
C ILE A 210 22.23 -2.70 -10.71
N ASN A 211 23.24 -3.54 -10.68
CA ASN A 211 23.39 -4.52 -9.63
C ASN A 211 23.94 -3.84 -8.38
N VAL A 212 23.22 -3.94 -7.26
CA VAL A 212 23.57 -3.27 -5.99
C VAL A 212 24.76 -3.90 -5.27
N GLU A 213 25.09 -5.17 -5.57
CA GLU A 213 26.20 -5.88 -4.92
C GLU A 213 27.56 -5.51 -5.49
N ASN A 214 27.64 -5.30 -6.80
CA ASN A 214 28.90 -5.03 -7.50
C ASN A 214 28.93 -3.65 -8.20
N ASN A 215 27.85 -2.89 -8.14
CA ASN A 215 27.66 -1.59 -8.80
C ASN A 215 27.84 -1.63 -10.34
N LEU A 216 27.67 -2.80 -10.96
CA LEU A 216 27.70 -2.91 -12.41
C LEU A 216 26.43 -2.34 -13.02
N LYS A 217 26.60 -1.46 -13.99
CA LYS A 217 25.55 -0.92 -14.83
C LYS A 217 25.42 -1.79 -16.08
N TYR A 218 24.25 -2.40 -16.24
CA TYR A 218 23.94 -3.22 -17.42
C TYR A 218 23.53 -2.37 -18.61
N GLU A 219 23.36 -3.02 -19.77
CA GLU A 219 22.99 -2.37 -21.02
C GLU A 219 21.71 -1.54 -20.91
N GLN A 220 21.64 -0.54 -21.77
CA GLN A 220 20.50 0.38 -21.84
C GLN A 220 19.39 -0.23 -22.68
N TYR A 221 18.20 -0.21 -22.13
CA TYR A 221 16.99 -0.59 -22.83
C TYR A 221 16.10 0.62 -23.08
N ASP A 222 15.31 0.58 -24.16
CA ASP A 222 14.36 1.66 -24.46
C ASP A 222 13.22 1.67 -23.46
N ASN A 223 12.77 0.48 -23.04
CA ASN A 223 11.72 0.30 -22.03
C ASN A 223 11.98 -0.92 -21.16
N CYS A 224 11.34 -0.93 -19.98
CA CYS A 224 11.25 -2.11 -19.15
C CYS A 224 9.88 -2.22 -18.46
N LYS A 225 9.46 -3.44 -18.14
CA LYS A 225 8.26 -3.73 -17.34
C LYS A 225 8.69 -4.30 -15.98
N LYS A 226 7.74 -4.33 -15.03
CA LYS A 226 7.97 -4.93 -13.70
C LYS A 226 8.45 -6.38 -13.82
N VAL A 227 9.25 -6.81 -12.84
CA VAL A 227 9.67 -8.21 -12.67
C VAL A 227 8.49 -9.06 -12.25
N PHE A 228 8.36 -10.21 -12.89
CA PHE A 228 7.51 -11.30 -12.47
C PHE A 228 8.29 -12.60 -12.66
N GLU A 229 8.19 -13.50 -11.69
CA GLU A 229 8.87 -14.81 -11.72
C GLU A 229 10.37 -14.72 -12.03
N ASN A 230 11.06 -13.71 -11.44
CA ASN A 230 12.48 -13.40 -11.63
C ASN A 230 12.88 -12.98 -13.05
N LEU A 231 11.93 -12.63 -13.90
CA LEU A 231 12.16 -12.14 -15.24
C LEU A 231 11.55 -10.75 -15.44
N ALA A 232 12.26 -9.88 -16.14
CA ALA A 232 11.78 -8.59 -16.58
C ALA A 232 11.70 -8.52 -18.09
N ALA A 233 10.60 -8.03 -18.59
CA ALA A 233 10.50 -7.67 -20.00
C ALA A 233 11.25 -6.37 -20.25
N VAL A 234 12.16 -6.37 -21.24
CA VAL A 234 12.94 -5.22 -21.68
C VAL A 234 12.80 -5.04 -23.19
N SER A 235 12.92 -3.80 -23.67
CA SER A 235 12.89 -3.57 -25.11
C SER A 235 14.14 -2.84 -25.58
N SER A 236 14.60 -3.22 -26.77
CA SER A 236 15.67 -2.56 -27.51
C SER A 236 15.30 -2.47 -28.99
N ALA A 237 15.50 -1.30 -29.60
CA ALA A 237 15.15 -1.02 -30.99
C ALA A 237 13.68 -1.39 -31.35
N GLY A 238 12.75 -1.15 -30.41
CA GLY A 238 11.32 -1.41 -30.57
C GLY A 238 10.93 -2.89 -30.49
N LYS A 239 11.84 -3.79 -30.15
CA LYS A 239 11.57 -5.22 -29.92
C LYS A 239 11.73 -5.57 -28.45
N TRP A 240 10.88 -6.46 -27.96
CA TRP A 240 10.86 -6.95 -26.59
C TRP A 240 11.57 -8.28 -26.42
N GLY A 241 12.24 -8.45 -25.30
CA GLY A 241 12.86 -9.67 -24.81
C GLY A 241 12.77 -9.74 -23.30
N PHE A 242 13.56 -10.60 -22.68
CA PHE A 242 13.55 -10.77 -21.22
C PHE A 242 14.95 -10.92 -20.65
N ILE A 243 15.17 -10.30 -19.49
CA ILE A 243 16.36 -10.47 -18.66
C ILE A 243 15.99 -11.15 -17.35
N ASN A 244 16.95 -11.87 -16.76
CA ASN A 244 16.82 -12.42 -15.41
C ASN A 244 17.14 -11.39 -14.33
N ILE A 245 17.02 -11.80 -13.07
CA ILE A 245 17.31 -10.93 -11.90
C ILE A 245 18.80 -10.58 -11.76
N ASP A 246 19.69 -11.25 -12.47
CA ASP A 246 21.12 -10.94 -12.52
C ASP A 246 21.47 -10.01 -13.70
N GLY A 247 20.47 -9.60 -14.51
CA GLY A 247 20.61 -8.69 -15.65
C GLY A 247 21.05 -9.36 -16.95
N GLU A 248 21.08 -10.68 -16.98
CA GLU A 248 21.46 -11.44 -18.15
C GLU A 248 20.25 -11.61 -19.10
N GLU A 249 20.50 -11.45 -20.40
CA GLU A 249 19.49 -11.70 -21.43
C GLU A 249 19.17 -13.19 -21.50
N VAL A 250 17.94 -13.55 -21.09
CA VAL A 250 17.41 -14.92 -21.18
C VAL A 250 16.74 -15.12 -22.53
N ILE A 251 15.97 -14.13 -22.96
CA ILE A 251 15.28 -14.15 -24.25
C ILE A 251 15.60 -12.87 -24.99
N LYS A 252 16.20 -12.99 -26.18
CA LYS A 252 16.61 -11.86 -27.02
C LYS A 252 15.44 -10.96 -27.39
N CYS A 253 15.72 -9.65 -27.48
CA CYS A 253 14.76 -8.68 -27.96
C CYS A 253 14.39 -8.95 -29.44
N GLN A 254 13.25 -9.59 -29.67
CA GLN A 254 12.77 -10.01 -31.00
C GLN A 254 11.26 -9.96 -31.18
N TYR A 255 10.50 -9.69 -30.13
CA TYR A 255 9.03 -9.69 -30.16
C TYR A 255 8.49 -8.27 -30.31
N ASP A 256 7.34 -8.15 -30.99
CA ASP A 256 6.65 -6.87 -31.15
C ASP A 256 5.99 -6.41 -29.85
N GLU A 257 5.43 -7.35 -29.09
CA GLU A 257 4.82 -7.14 -27.79
C GLU A 257 4.99 -8.36 -26.90
N VAL A 258 5.00 -8.15 -25.56
CA VAL A 258 5.09 -9.23 -24.56
C VAL A 258 4.22 -8.93 -23.35
N SER A 259 3.68 -9.99 -22.72
CA SER A 259 3.16 -9.94 -21.35
C SER A 259 4.31 -10.14 -20.34
N PHE A 260 3.99 -10.17 -19.05
CA PHE A 260 4.89 -10.70 -18.02
C PHE A 260 4.73 -12.23 -17.92
N PHE A 261 5.73 -12.91 -17.37
CA PHE A 261 5.65 -14.33 -17.03
C PHE A 261 4.66 -14.55 -15.88
N ASN A 262 3.82 -15.58 -16.02
CA ASN A 262 2.88 -16.03 -15.00
C ASN A 262 2.72 -17.54 -15.13
N GLN A 263 2.97 -18.28 -14.05
CA GLN A 263 2.99 -19.75 -14.03
C GLN A 263 3.94 -20.36 -15.09
N GLY A 264 5.12 -19.73 -15.26
CA GLY A 264 6.15 -20.16 -16.20
C GLY A 264 5.89 -19.82 -17.67
N LEU A 265 4.85 -19.07 -17.99
CA LEU A 265 4.50 -18.74 -19.39
C LEU A 265 4.34 -17.23 -19.57
N ALA A 266 4.77 -16.73 -20.73
CA ALA A 266 4.47 -15.38 -21.19
C ALA A 266 3.83 -15.40 -22.59
N SER A 267 2.89 -14.49 -22.82
CA SER A 267 2.36 -14.25 -24.17
C SER A 267 3.27 -13.28 -24.90
N VAL A 268 3.65 -13.60 -26.13
CA VAL A 268 4.48 -12.76 -26.99
C VAL A 268 3.85 -12.61 -28.37
N LEU A 269 3.95 -11.42 -28.95
CA LEU A 269 3.52 -11.14 -30.31
C LEU A 269 4.73 -11.15 -31.25
N LYS A 270 4.67 -11.96 -32.29
CA LYS A 270 5.67 -12.01 -33.36
C LYS A 270 5.01 -12.27 -34.70
N ASP A 271 5.38 -11.52 -35.72
CA ASP A 271 4.85 -11.67 -37.09
C ASP A 271 3.31 -11.65 -37.15
N ASN A 272 2.67 -10.79 -36.31
CA ASN A 272 1.22 -10.67 -36.11
C ASN A 272 0.54 -11.88 -35.45
N TYR A 273 1.27 -12.81 -34.87
CA TYR A 273 0.70 -13.96 -34.18
C TYR A 273 1.10 -13.94 -32.68
N TRP A 274 0.13 -14.16 -31.81
CA TRP A 274 0.36 -14.41 -30.40
C TRP A 274 0.83 -15.84 -30.15
N GLN A 275 1.86 -15.98 -29.37
CA GLN A 275 2.46 -17.26 -28.98
C GLN A 275 2.65 -17.28 -27.46
N LEU A 276 2.65 -18.48 -26.89
CA LEU A 276 3.08 -18.69 -25.50
C LEU A 276 4.51 -19.22 -25.53
N ILE A 277 5.35 -18.63 -24.68
CA ILE A 277 6.75 -19.02 -24.53
C ILE A 277 7.05 -19.41 -23.09
N HIS A 278 8.01 -20.31 -22.93
CA HIS A 278 8.63 -20.69 -21.67
C HIS A 278 10.00 -19.99 -21.57
N PRO A 279 10.54 -19.71 -20.39
CA PRO A 279 11.85 -19.06 -20.23
C PRO A 279 13.04 -19.96 -20.62
N ASP A 280 12.84 -21.31 -20.65
CA ASP A 280 13.86 -22.33 -20.99
C ASP A 280 13.96 -22.60 -22.47
#